data_7196a57dcf8f49a70a6198b1d33707b6
#
_entry.id   7196a57dcf8f49a70a6198b1d33707b6
#
_cell.length_a   1.000
_cell.length_b   1.000
_cell.length_c   1.000
_cell.angle_alpha   90.00
_cell.angle_beta   90.00
_cell.angle_gamma   90.00
#
_symmetry.space_group_name_H-M   'P 1'
#
loop_
_entity.id
_entity.type
_entity.pdbx_description
1 polymer ?
#
loop_
_entity_poly.entity_id
_entity_poly.type
_entity_poly.pdbx_seq_one_letter_code
_entity_poly.pdbx_strand_id
1 'polypeptide(L)'
;AITHSSNRKNSGRLQVIFTILKVAIIILFCLSALMLSNDIQPISFKPSTNDIDLILNGSFAVSLIYVSYAYTGWNAATYLSSELEDPQKNLPKILISGTLIVMVLYVLLNYVFLTVTPIENMQGKLEIGYIAAQSAFGNIGAKFTGLALALLLISTVSAMTLAGPRVLQVIGEDF
;
A
#
# COMPACT_ATOMS: atom_id res chain seq x y z
N ALA A 1 -16.91 -12.69 5.44
CA ALA A 1 -17.47 -13.36 6.64
C ALA A 1 -17.57 -14.88 6.46
N ILE A 2 -18.29 -15.39 5.44
CA ILE A 2 -18.56 -16.83 5.26
C ILE A 2 -17.28 -17.67 5.11
N THR A 3 -16.27 -17.17 4.37
CA THR A 3 -14.98 -17.86 4.17
C THR A 3 -14.11 -17.93 5.43
N HIS A 4 -14.26 -16.98 6.34
CA HIS A 4 -13.49 -16.91 7.59
C HIS A 4 -14.10 -17.74 8.73
N SER A 5 -15.38 -18.12 8.63
CA SER A 5 -16.03 -18.94 9.63
C SER A 5 -15.79 -20.45 9.44
N SER A 6 -15.33 -20.89 8.26
CA SER A 6 -15.32 -22.30 7.90
C SER A 6 -14.05 -23.07 8.32
N ASN A 7 -12.83 -22.45 8.31
CA ASN A 7 -11.60 -23.11 8.77
C ASN A 7 -10.42 -22.13 8.86
N ARG A 8 -9.70 -22.09 10.00
CA ARG A 8 -8.53 -21.23 10.25
C ARG A 8 -7.43 -21.40 9.18
N LYS A 9 -7.12 -22.64 8.76
CA LYS A 9 -6.09 -22.93 7.75
C LYS A 9 -6.46 -22.35 6.37
N ASN A 10 -7.72 -22.43 5.97
CA ASN A 10 -8.18 -21.91 4.68
C ASN A 10 -8.19 -20.38 4.67
N SER A 11 -8.55 -19.75 5.78
CA SER A 11 -8.51 -18.30 5.95
C SER A 11 -7.09 -17.75 5.81
N GLY A 12 -6.10 -18.36 6.46
CA GLY A 12 -4.70 -17.96 6.35
C GLY A 12 -4.16 -18.13 4.93
N ARG A 13 -4.44 -19.25 4.25
CA ARG A 13 -4.02 -19.46 2.86
C ARG A 13 -4.62 -18.44 1.89
N LEU A 14 -5.90 -18.12 2.04
CA LEU A 14 -6.55 -17.09 1.23
C LEU A 14 -5.88 -15.72 1.43
N GLN A 15 -5.54 -15.37 2.67
CA GLN A 15 -4.87 -14.11 2.97
C GLN A 15 -3.48 -14.03 2.33
N VAL A 16 -2.71 -15.12 2.35
CA VAL A 16 -1.41 -15.19 1.66
C VAL A 16 -1.58 -15.03 0.14
N ILE A 17 -2.53 -15.73 -0.45
CA ILE A 17 -2.83 -15.62 -1.90
C ILE A 17 -3.19 -14.17 -2.26
N PHE A 18 -4.07 -13.54 -1.50
CA PHE A 18 -4.45 -12.14 -1.73
C PHE A 18 -3.26 -11.19 -1.57
N THR A 19 -2.37 -11.44 -0.61
CA THR A 19 -1.17 -10.60 -0.42
C THR A 19 -0.21 -10.75 -1.60
N ILE A 20 0.06 -11.96 -2.04
CA ILE A 20 0.89 -12.22 -3.23
C ILE A 20 0.28 -11.55 -4.47
N LEU A 21 -1.04 -11.69 -4.67
CA LEU A 21 -1.75 -11.08 -5.78
C LEU A 21 -1.64 -9.55 -5.76
N LYS A 22 -1.78 -8.92 -4.57
CA LYS A 22 -1.58 -7.47 -4.41
C LYS A 22 -0.20 -7.03 -4.86
N VAL A 23 0.84 -7.67 -4.35
CA VAL A 23 2.22 -7.33 -4.68
C VAL A 23 2.46 -7.54 -6.18
N ALA A 24 1.98 -8.65 -6.75
CA ALA A 24 2.10 -8.94 -8.17
C ALA A 24 1.39 -7.87 -9.04
N ILE A 25 0.18 -7.46 -8.69
CA ILE A 25 -0.57 -6.41 -9.42
C ILE A 25 0.19 -5.08 -9.36
N ILE A 26 0.72 -4.70 -8.20
CA ILE A 26 1.50 -3.46 -8.04
C ILE A 26 2.75 -3.49 -8.91
N ILE A 27 3.51 -4.57 -8.86
CA ILE A 27 4.75 -4.71 -9.65
C ILE A 27 4.42 -4.71 -11.15
N LEU A 28 3.40 -5.44 -11.56
CA LEU A 28 2.97 -5.52 -12.95
C LEU A 28 2.49 -4.16 -13.46
N PHE A 29 1.73 -3.41 -12.64
CA PHE A 29 1.34 -2.04 -12.95
C PHE A 29 2.58 -1.15 -13.14
N CYS A 30 3.54 -1.17 -12.21
CA CYS A 30 4.73 -0.35 -12.28
C CYS A 30 5.57 -0.65 -13.53
N LEU A 31 5.80 -1.93 -13.82
CA LEU A 31 6.56 -2.33 -15.00
C LEU A 31 5.85 -1.95 -16.30
N SER A 32 4.55 -2.24 -16.41
CA SER A 32 3.78 -1.92 -17.60
C SER A 32 3.64 -0.42 -17.82
N ALA A 33 3.45 0.37 -16.76
CA ALA A 33 3.35 1.82 -16.86
C ALA A 33 4.65 2.45 -17.36
N LEU A 34 5.81 1.99 -16.88
CA LEU A 34 7.11 2.47 -17.36
C LEU A 34 7.43 2.04 -18.79
N MET A 35 6.95 0.85 -19.21
CA MET A 35 7.23 0.33 -20.57
C MET A 35 6.29 0.87 -21.64
N LEU A 36 5.04 1.18 -21.29
CA LEU A 36 3.99 1.52 -22.24
C LEU A 36 3.64 3.01 -22.25
N SER A 37 4.12 3.80 -21.26
CA SER A 37 3.90 5.23 -21.27
C SER A 37 4.70 5.91 -22.37
N ASN A 38 3.99 6.71 -23.19
CA ASN A 38 4.62 7.47 -24.27
C ASN A 38 5.20 8.81 -23.76
N ASP A 39 4.63 9.38 -22.72
CA ASP A 39 5.01 10.68 -22.17
C ASP A 39 5.66 10.49 -20.80
N ILE A 40 7.01 10.45 -20.79
CA ILE A 40 7.79 10.31 -19.56
C ILE A 40 8.15 11.70 -19.03
N GLN A 41 7.71 11.98 -17.79
CA GLN A 41 8.06 13.22 -17.12
C GLN A 41 9.51 13.19 -16.60
N PRO A 42 10.31 14.24 -16.83
CA PRO A 42 11.67 14.28 -16.32
C PRO A 42 11.68 14.50 -14.81
N ILE A 43 12.19 13.51 -14.07
CA ILE A 43 12.37 13.62 -12.61
C ILE A 43 13.83 13.98 -12.35
N SER A 44 14.06 15.11 -11.69
CA SER A 44 15.40 15.51 -11.23
C SER A 44 15.61 15.08 -9.79
N PHE A 45 16.66 14.28 -9.56
CA PHE A 45 17.13 13.92 -8.21
C PHE A 45 18.29 14.82 -7.73
N LYS A 46 18.60 15.89 -8.49
CA LYS A 46 19.67 16.81 -8.10
C LYS A 46 19.14 17.78 -7.05
N PRO A 47 19.78 17.89 -5.87
CA PRO A 47 19.40 18.86 -4.87
C PRO A 47 19.48 20.28 -5.43
N SER A 48 18.49 21.09 -5.12
CA SER A 48 18.42 22.51 -5.47
C SER A 48 18.48 23.36 -4.21
N THR A 49 18.94 24.60 -4.32
CA THR A 49 18.92 25.56 -3.21
C THR A 49 17.51 25.83 -2.68
N ASN A 50 16.49 25.71 -3.54
CA ASN A 50 15.10 25.89 -3.16
C ASN A 50 14.54 24.72 -2.35
N ASP A 51 15.19 23.56 -2.34
CA ASP A 51 14.70 22.38 -1.60
C ASP A 51 14.71 22.60 -0.09
N ILE A 52 15.66 23.41 0.42
CA ILE A 52 15.74 23.76 1.83
C ILE A 52 14.51 24.55 2.25
N ASP A 53 14.10 25.53 1.45
CA ASP A 53 12.91 26.34 1.72
C ASP A 53 11.63 25.51 1.66
N LEU A 54 11.56 24.52 0.73
CA LEU A 54 10.45 23.58 0.63
C LEU A 54 10.38 22.67 1.86
N ILE A 55 11.53 22.16 2.36
CA ILE A 55 11.59 21.28 3.54
C ILE A 55 11.21 22.05 4.81
N LEU A 56 11.61 23.31 4.91
CA LEU A 56 11.27 24.16 6.06
C LEU A 56 9.84 24.71 6.02
N ASN A 57 9.12 24.49 4.93
CA ASN A 57 7.73 24.93 4.79
C ASN A 57 6.78 24.02 5.59
N GLY A 58 5.78 24.61 6.22
CA GLY A 58 4.73 23.88 6.95
C GLY A 58 3.99 22.84 6.09
N SER A 59 3.89 23.05 4.77
CA SER A 59 3.31 22.08 3.84
C SER A 59 4.06 20.76 3.78
N PHE A 60 5.40 20.79 3.93
CA PHE A 60 6.22 19.58 4.01
C PHE A 60 5.92 18.78 5.28
N ALA A 61 5.81 19.47 6.44
CA ALA A 61 5.43 18.82 7.69
C ALA A 61 4.06 18.14 7.60
N VAL A 62 3.07 18.79 6.97
CA VAL A 62 1.75 18.21 6.72
C VAL A 62 1.86 16.97 5.80
N SER A 63 2.69 17.04 4.75
CA SER A 63 2.92 15.91 3.86
C SER A 63 3.52 14.70 4.59
N LEU A 64 4.44 14.93 5.54
CA LEU A 64 5.01 13.85 6.37
C LEU A 64 3.95 13.17 7.25
N ILE A 65 2.94 13.92 7.72
CA ILE A 65 1.80 13.32 8.45
C ILE A 65 1.04 12.36 7.53
N TYR A 66 0.74 12.74 6.28
CA TYR A 66 0.08 11.85 5.32
C TYR A 66 0.92 10.62 5.01
N VAL A 67 2.24 10.78 4.85
CA VAL A 67 3.17 9.65 4.67
C VAL A 67 3.11 8.72 5.89
N SER A 68 3.10 9.25 7.11
CA SER A 68 2.98 8.46 8.33
C SER A 68 1.68 7.65 8.36
N TYR A 69 0.56 8.26 7.93
CA TYR A 69 -0.71 7.53 7.80
C TYR A 69 -0.64 6.37 6.80
N ALA A 70 0.08 6.51 5.70
CA ALA A 70 0.25 5.44 4.72
C ALA A 70 0.98 4.21 5.28
N TYR A 71 1.78 4.40 6.34
CA TYR A 71 2.48 3.31 7.04
C TYR A 71 1.72 2.79 8.27
N THR A 72 0.54 3.28 8.58
CA THR A 72 -0.27 2.74 9.69
C THR A 72 -0.77 1.33 9.37
N GLY A 73 -1.08 0.56 10.43
CA GLY A 73 -1.58 -0.81 10.31
C GLY A 73 -0.56 -1.89 10.67
N TRP A 74 0.73 -1.54 10.87
CA TRP A 74 1.74 -2.47 11.38
C TRP A 74 1.34 -3.07 12.73
N ASN A 75 0.61 -2.33 13.54
CA ASN A 75 0.08 -2.74 14.84
C ASN A 75 -0.89 -3.94 14.73
N ALA A 76 -1.52 -4.17 13.58
CA ALA A 76 -2.38 -5.34 13.38
C ALA A 76 -1.63 -6.67 13.59
N ALA A 77 -0.33 -6.71 13.32
CA ALA A 77 0.50 -7.89 13.57
C ALA A 77 0.69 -8.16 15.08
N THR A 78 0.63 -7.14 15.93
CA THR A 78 0.74 -7.31 17.38
C THR A 78 -0.50 -7.99 17.98
N TYR A 79 -1.67 -7.79 17.38
CA TYR A 79 -2.92 -8.44 17.81
C TYR A 79 -2.94 -9.95 17.51
N LEU A 80 -2.07 -10.40 16.62
CA LEU A 80 -1.93 -11.80 16.26
C LEU A 80 -0.71 -12.46 16.94
N SER A 81 -0.07 -11.78 17.88
CA SER A 81 1.15 -12.27 18.54
C SER A 81 0.95 -13.59 19.26
N SER A 82 -0.23 -13.84 19.85
CA SER A 82 -0.59 -15.10 20.50
C SER A 82 -0.70 -16.30 19.54
N GLU A 83 -0.80 -16.05 18.23
CA GLU A 83 -0.86 -17.10 17.21
C GLU A 83 0.50 -17.40 16.58
N LEU A 84 1.53 -16.62 16.92
CA LEU A 84 2.88 -16.76 16.38
C LEU A 84 3.70 -17.76 17.21
N GLU A 85 4.45 -18.61 16.52
CA GLU A 85 5.51 -19.40 17.14
C GLU A 85 6.68 -18.48 17.50
N ASP A 86 7.22 -18.60 18.72
CA ASP A 86 8.30 -17.75 19.24
C ASP A 86 8.07 -16.24 18.98
N PRO A 87 6.98 -15.62 19.50
CA PRO A 87 6.59 -14.27 19.14
C PRO A 87 7.68 -13.23 19.45
N GLN A 88 8.45 -13.40 20.51
CA GLN A 88 9.54 -12.48 20.87
C GLN A 88 10.63 -12.37 19.80
N LYS A 89 10.87 -13.45 19.04
CA LYS A 89 11.86 -13.47 17.95
C LYS A 89 11.24 -13.15 16.59
N ASN A 90 10.05 -13.66 16.33
CA ASN A 90 9.45 -13.61 15.00
C ASN A 90 8.66 -12.33 14.76
N LEU A 91 8.01 -11.76 15.76
CA LEU A 91 7.25 -10.51 15.61
C LEU A 91 8.12 -9.34 15.13
N PRO A 92 9.29 -9.03 15.73
CA PRO A 92 10.16 -7.97 15.22
C PRO A 92 10.60 -8.19 13.77
N LYS A 93 10.94 -9.44 13.41
CA LYS A 93 11.35 -9.77 12.02
C LYS A 93 10.21 -9.53 11.03
N ILE A 94 8.99 -9.95 11.36
CA ILE A 94 7.80 -9.75 10.53
C ILE A 94 7.52 -8.25 10.36
N LEU A 95 7.59 -7.48 11.43
CA LEU A 95 7.34 -6.03 11.40
C LEU A 95 8.38 -5.31 10.54
N ILE A 96 9.68 -5.60 10.74
CA ILE A 96 10.75 -4.96 9.98
C ILE A 96 10.67 -5.35 8.51
N SER A 97 10.58 -6.66 8.21
CA SER A 97 10.54 -7.11 6.81
C SER A 97 9.29 -6.63 6.09
N GLY A 98 8.13 -6.65 6.74
CA GLY A 98 6.88 -6.16 6.18
C GLY A 98 6.95 -4.66 5.88
N THR A 99 7.45 -3.86 6.82
CA THR A 99 7.59 -2.41 6.64
C THR A 99 8.59 -2.08 5.52
N LEU A 100 9.71 -2.80 5.43
CA LEU A 100 10.69 -2.61 4.36
C LEU A 100 10.12 -2.93 2.97
N ILE A 101 9.37 -4.02 2.85
CA ILE A 101 8.70 -4.38 1.58
C ILE A 101 7.71 -3.29 1.18
N VAL A 102 6.87 -2.82 2.12
CA VAL A 102 5.90 -1.76 1.86
C VAL A 102 6.61 -0.46 1.48
N MET A 103 7.71 -0.11 2.14
CA MET A 103 8.51 1.08 1.81
C MET A 103 9.01 1.02 0.37
N VAL A 104 9.59 -0.10 -0.06
CA VAL A 104 10.10 -0.27 -1.43
C VAL A 104 8.95 -0.15 -2.44
N LEU A 105 7.80 -0.78 -2.17
CA LEU A 105 6.63 -0.69 -3.05
C LEU A 105 6.08 0.74 -3.13
N TYR A 106 6.03 1.47 -2.03
CA TYR A 106 5.58 2.87 -2.02
C TYR A 106 6.52 3.80 -2.78
N VAL A 107 7.83 3.64 -2.59
CA VAL A 107 8.83 4.42 -3.35
C VAL A 107 8.69 4.13 -4.84
N LEU A 108 8.57 2.85 -5.22
CA LEU A 108 8.38 2.44 -6.61
C LEU A 108 7.10 3.02 -7.21
N LEU A 109 5.96 2.91 -6.51
CA LEU A 109 4.69 3.46 -6.97
C LEU A 109 4.73 4.97 -7.16
N ASN A 110 5.25 5.71 -6.18
CA ASN A 110 5.36 7.16 -6.28
C ASN A 110 6.29 7.58 -7.42
N TYR A 111 7.41 6.87 -7.59
CA TYR A 111 8.31 7.09 -8.73
C TYR A 111 7.57 6.91 -10.06
N VAL A 112 6.81 5.82 -10.21
CA VAL A 112 6.04 5.56 -11.43
C VAL A 112 4.97 6.62 -11.64
N PHE A 113 4.20 6.99 -10.63
CA PHE A 113 3.16 8.02 -10.74
C PHE A 113 3.73 9.36 -11.23
N LEU A 114 4.83 9.80 -10.63
CA LEU A 114 5.50 11.05 -11.02
C LEU A 114 6.13 10.98 -12.41
N THR A 115 6.56 9.78 -12.83
CA THR A 115 7.19 9.58 -14.14
C THR A 115 6.16 9.57 -15.27
N VAL A 116 4.99 8.95 -15.07
CA VAL A 116 3.98 8.77 -16.14
C VAL A 116 2.89 9.82 -16.15
N THR A 117 2.81 10.69 -15.13
CA THR A 117 1.73 11.68 -15.02
C THR A 117 2.25 13.03 -14.56
N PRO A 118 1.89 14.12 -15.25
CA PRO A 118 2.18 15.48 -14.78
C PRO A 118 1.57 15.71 -13.38
N ILE A 119 2.33 16.38 -12.50
CA ILE A 119 1.93 16.58 -11.09
C ILE A 119 0.64 17.40 -10.99
N GLU A 120 0.40 18.31 -11.95
CA GLU A 120 -0.79 19.16 -12.02
C GLU A 120 -2.08 18.33 -12.17
N ASN A 121 -1.99 17.19 -12.85
CA ASN A 121 -3.14 16.29 -13.06
C ASN A 121 -3.48 15.48 -11.80
N MET A 122 -2.51 15.28 -10.92
CA MET A 122 -2.65 14.53 -9.67
C MET A 122 -3.00 15.41 -8.48
N GLN A 123 -2.66 16.68 -8.52
CA GLN A 123 -2.81 17.61 -7.40
C GLN A 123 -4.28 17.76 -6.99
N GLY A 124 -4.57 17.53 -5.70
CA GLY A 124 -5.92 17.61 -5.16
C GLY A 124 -6.87 16.47 -5.55
N LYS A 125 -6.36 15.42 -6.21
CA LYS A 125 -7.15 14.23 -6.58
C LYS A 125 -6.91 13.10 -5.60
N LEU A 126 -7.94 12.27 -5.42
CA LEU A 126 -7.88 11.08 -4.56
C LEU A 126 -7.48 9.83 -5.34
N GLU A 127 -7.86 9.75 -6.61
CA GLU A 127 -7.72 8.57 -7.46
C GLU A 127 -6.41 8.57 -8.25
N ILE A 128 -5.27 8.82 -7.58
CA ILE A 128 -3.94 8.95 -8.23
C ILE A 128 -3.62 7.73 -9.10
N GLY A 129 -3.85 6.50 -8.58
CA GLY A 129 -3.59 5.28 -9.33
C GLY A 129 -4.42 5.14 -10.61
N TYR A 130 -5.67 5.60 -10.61
CA TYR A 130 -6.52 5.63 -11.80
C TYR A 130 -6.03 6.67 -12.82
N ILE A 131 -5.66 7.87 -12.36
CA ILE A 131 -5.16 8.95 -13.20
C ILE A 131 -3.83 8.54 -13.85
N ALA A 132 -2.92 7.94 -13.08
CA ALA A 132 -1.66 7.42 -13.61
C ALA A 132 -1.87 6.31 -14.64
N ALA A 133 -2.84 5.41 -14.40
CA ALA A 133 -3.22 4.40 -15.38
C ALA A 133 -3.83 5.01 -16.64
N GLN A 134 -4.59 6.09 -16.52
CA GLN A 134 -5.16 6.79 -17.66
C GLN A 134 -4.08 7.45 -18.51
N SER A 135 -3.08 8.06 -17.88
CA SER A 135 -1.93 8.65 -18.56
C SER A 135 -1.08 7.60 -19.27
N ALA A 136 -0.82 6.45 -18.60
CA ALA A 136 0.05 5.40 -19.14
C ALA A 136 -0.64 4.51 -20.19
N PHE A 137 -1.92 4.17 -20.01
CA PHE A 137 -2.63 3.13 -20.78
C PHE A 137 -3.90 3.63 -21.48
N GLY A 138 -4.24 4.92 -21.32
CA GLY A 138 -5.49 5.49 -21.82
C GLY A 138 -6.73 4.99 -21.04
N ASN A 139 -7.92 5.33 -21.56
CA ASN A 139 -9.19 5.10 -20.84
C ASN A 139 -9.51 3.62 -20.59
N ILE A 140 -9.13 2.74 -21.49
CA ILE A 140 -9.39 1.29 -21.34
C ILE A 140 -8.51 0.73 -20.23
N GLY A 141 -7.21 1.03 -20.26
CA GLY A 141 -6.28 0.59 -19.23
C GLY A 141 -6.62 1.16 -17.84
N ALA A 142 -7.08 2.42 -17.77
CA ALA A 142 -7.56 3.01 -16.53
C ALA A 142 -8.74 2.24 -15.92
N LYS A 143 -9.71 1.79 -16.74
CA LYS A 143 -10.84 0.97 -16.27
C LYS A 143 -10.39 -0.38 -15.70
N PHE A 144 -9.45 -1.07 -16.37
CA PHE A 144 -8.88 -2.32 -15.85
C PHE A 144 -8.11 -2.11 -14.55
N THR A 145 -7.32 -1.04 -14.46
CA THR A 145 -6.62 -0.67 -13.23
C THR A 145 -7.61 -0.33 -12.10
N GLY A 146 -8.68 0.41 -12.40
CA GLY A 146 -9.75 0.70 -11.44
C GLY A 146 -10.41 -0.57 -10.89
N LEU A 147 -10.68 -1.55 -11.76
CA LEU A 147 -11.19 -2.86 -11.35
C LEU A 147 -10.18 -3.60 -10.45
N ALA A 148 -8.90 -3.61 -10.82
CA ALA A 148 -7.85 -4.20 -10.01
C ALA A 148 -7.76 -3.53 -8.64
N LEU A 149 -7.79 -2.20 -8.56
CA LEU A 149 -7.82 -1.46 -7.30
C LEU A 149 -9.04 -1.82 -6.43
N ALA A 150 -10.22 -1.96 -7.04
CA ALA A 150 -11.42 -2.42 -6.32
C ALA A 150 -11.23 -3.81 -5.71
N LEU A 151 -10.64 -4.75 -6.45
CA LEU A 151 -10.31 -6.09 -5.93
C LEU A 151 -9.29 -6.04 -4.78
N LEU A 152 -8.29 -5.16 -4.86
CA LEU A 152 -7.32 -4.94 -3.79
C LEU A 152 -7.99 -4.40 -2.52
N LEU A 153 -8.97 -3.51 -2.65
CA LEU A 153 -9.75 -2.99 -1.52
C LEU A 153 -10.59 -4.08 -0.85
N ILE A 154 -11.24 -4.97 -1.61
CA ILE A 154 -11.97 -6.13 -1.07
C ILE A 154 -11.04 -7.00 -0.22
N SER A 155 -9.83 -7.26 -0.71
CA SER A 155 -8.81 -8.01 0.04
C SER A 155 -8.42 -7.30 1.34
N THR A 156 -8.32 -5.97 1.34
CA THR A 156 -8.01 -5.19 2.55
C THR A 156 -9.12 -5.28 3.58
N VAL A 157 -10.38 -5.16 3.17
CA VAL A 157 -11.54 -5.37 4.05
C VAL A 157 -11.53 -6.78 4.63
N SER A 158 -11.19 -7.80 3.82
CA SER A 158 -11.06 -9.19 4.29
C SER A 158 -10.00 -9.32 5.39
N ALA A 159 -8.84 -8.67 5.25
CA ALA A 159 -7.79 -8.67 6.26
C ALA A 159 -8.23 -8.02 7.58
N MET A 160 -8.90 -6.86 7.48
CA MET A 160 -9.40 -6.16 8.66
C MET A 160 -10.53 -6.93 9.36
N THR A 161 -11.36 -7.64 8.61
CA THR A 161 -12.39 -8.54 9.18
C THR A 161 -11.76 -9.71 9.94
N LEU A 162 -10.57 -10.13 9.58
CA LEU A 162 -9.83 -11.17 10.31
C LEU A 162 -9.18 -10.60 11.58
N ALA A 163 -8.56 -9.42 11.51
CA ALA A 163 -7.82 -8.83 12.61
C ALA A 163 -8.73 -8.21 13.69
N GLY A 164 -9.86 -7.60 13.29
CA GLY A 164 -10.74 -6.87 14.21
C GLY A 164 -11.27 -7.68 15.40
N PRO A 165 -11.82 -8.89 15.22
CA PRO A 165 -12.31 -9.71 16.34
C PRO A 165 -11.22 -10.11 17.34
N ARG A 166 -9.94 -10.15 16.92
CA ARG A 166 -8.82 -10.48 17.80
C ARG A 166 -8.57 -9.42 18.87
N VAL A 167 -8.74 -8.15 18.50
CA VAL A 167 -8.64 -7.05 19.47
C VAL A 167 -9.69 -7.20 20.56
N LEU A 168 -10.93 -7.52 20.18
CA LEU A 168 -12.03 -7.73 21.11
C LEU A 168 -11.80 -8.96 22.00
N GLN A 169 -11.20 -10.02 21.45
CA GLN A 169 -10.85 -11.21 22.22
C GLN A 169 -9.84 -10.89 23.30
N VAL A 170 -8.74 -10.19 22.96
CA VAL A 170 -7.70 -9.81 23.92
C VAL A 170 -8.26 -8.92 25.03
N ILE A 171 -9.11 -7.94 24.68
CA ILE A 171 -9.80 -7.11 25.67
C ILE A 171 -10.68 -7.97 26.60
N GLY A 172 -11.40 -8.94 26.06
CA GLY A 172 -12.25 -9.83 26.86
C GLY A 172 -11.49 -10.85 27.74
N GLU A 173 -10.22 -11.12 27.44
CA GLU A 173 -9.35 -11.96 28.28
C GLU A 173 -8.70 -11.17 29.42
N ASP A 174 -8.57 -9.84 29.29
CA ASP A 174 -7.96 -8.95 30.30
C ASP A 174 -8.97 -8.43 31.34
N PHE A 175 -10.29 -8.59 31.10
CA PHE A 175 -11.39 -8.19 31.98
C PHE A 175 -12.35 -9.34 32.30
#